data_c514745e99eba2755adab9eb0ddf3fe5
#
_entry.id   c514745e99eba2755adab9eb0ddf3fe5
#
_cell.length_a   1.000
_cell.length_b   1.000
_cell.length_c   1.000
_cell.angle_alpha   90.00
_cell.angle_beta   90.00
_cell.angle_gamma   90.00
#
_symmetry.space_group_name_H-M   'P 1'
#
loop_
_entity.id
_entity.type
_entity.pdbx_description
1 polymer ?
#
loop_
_entity_poly.entity_id
_entity_poly.type
_entity_poly.pdbx_seq_one_letter_code
_entity_poly.pdbx_strand_id
1 'polypeptide(L)'
;MLLDTASLYFRAFFGVPDTMKAADGTPTNAIRGLLDFIARLAENHRPTHLVACWDDNWRPSWRVELIPSYKAQRVEFVTPKGEQVEDVPDRLEVQVPYIRACLEAIGIAVVGAPDHEADDVIGTLSHQATMPVDVVTGDRDLFQLIDDSRGIRVVYTAARGVGRADVYDEKALLAKYEVPAQRYADFATLRGDASDGLPGVKGVGEKTAAALVTAYGDLDAIRAAAADPTTPMAPGVKKKILAAGDYLDVAPKVVAVAKDAPVGSYDATLPREIKDPERWLDLVELLELGGSAQRVMAALDLGPKA
;
A
#
# COMPACT_ATOMS: atom_id res chain seq x y z
N MET A 1 2.40 11.01 -7.70
CA MET A 1 2.18 10.48 -6.33
C MET A 1 1.13 9.39 -6.41
N LEU A 2 1.40 8.23 -5.82
CA LEU A 2 0.50 7.09 -5.75
C LEU A 2 0.13 6.87 -4.28
N LEU A 3 -1.16 6.87 -3.98
CA LEU A 3 -1.66 6.67 -2.61
C LEU A 3 -2.10 5.22 -2.45
N ASP A 4 -1.56 4.56 -1.46
CA ASP A 4 -2.17 3.37 -0.86
C ASP A 4 -3.38 3.85 -0.04
N THR A 5 -4.54 3.90 -0.71
CA THR A 5 -5.70 4.60 -0.18
C THR A 5 -6.29 3.89 1.03
N ALA A 6 -6.27 2.55 1.03
CA ALA A 6 -6.74 1.75 2.16
C ALA A 6 -5.89 2.02 3.41
N SER A 7 -4.57 1.94 3.30
CA SER A 7 -3.66 2.26 4.40
C SER A 7 -3.90 3.65 4.98
N LEU A 8 -4.19 4.64 4.12
CA LEU A 8 -4.44 6.01 4.55
C LEU A 8 -5.81 6.17 5.23
N TYR A 9 -6.90 5.61 4.69
CA TYR A 9 -8.21 5.78 5.33
C TYR A 9 -8.35 4.95 6.61
N PHE A 10 -7.73 3.77 6.70
CA PHE A 10 -7.63 3.04 7.97
C PHE A 10 -6.88 3.88 9.02
N ARG A 11 -5.75 4.47 8.64
CA ARG A 11 -5.01 5.37 9.52
C ARG A 11 -5.83 6.58 9.96
N ALA A 12 -6.59 7.17 9.06
CA ALA A 12 -7.50 8.28 9.37
C ALA A 12 -8.59 7.83 10.35
N PHE A 13 -9.19 6.67 10.12
CA PHE A 13 -10.23 6.10 10.97
C PHE A 13 -9.77 5.92 12.43
N PHE A 14 -8.58 5.34 12.63
CA PHE A 14 -8.03 5.12 13.97
C PHE A 14 -7.34 6.34 14.57
N GLY A 15 -6.92 7.30 13.76
CA GLY A 15 -6.16 8.48 14.21
C GLY A 15 -6.99 9.73 14.44
N VAL A 16 -8.18 9.83 13.84
CA VAL A 16 -9.09 10.98 13.96
C VAL A 16 -10.22 10.62 14.93
N PRO A 17 -10.62 11.55 15.83
CA PRO A 17 -11.67 11.27 16.81
C PRO A 17 -12.96 10.71 16.17
N ASP A 18 -13.47 9.65 16.74
CA ASP A 18 -14.67 8.94 16.28
C ASP A 18 -15.99 9.67 16.59
N THR A 19 -15.90 10.79 17.27
CA THR A 19 -17.03 11.71 17.54
C THR A 19 -17.44 12.53 16.32
N MET A 20 -16.61 12.55 15.26
CA MET A 20 -16.93 13.26 14.02
C MET A 20 -18.00 12.50 13.26
N LYS A 21 -19.17 13.11 13.10
CA LYS A 21 -20.35 12.55 12.43
C LYS A 21 -21.05 13.65 11.65
N ALA A 22 -21.79 13.24 10.61
CA ALA A 22 -22.79 14.07 9.95
C ALA A 22 -24.07 14.18 10.82
N ALA A 23 -25.00 15.03 10.44
CA ALA A 23 -26.24 15.28 11.18
C ALA A 23 -27.12 14.02 11.32
N ASP A 24 -27.09 13.13 10.33
CA ASP A 24 -27.80 11.84 10.33
C ASP A 24 -27.13 10.77 11.20
N GLY A 25 -25.96 11.08 11.79
CA GLY A 25 -25.16 10.16 12.59
C GLY A 25 -24.11 9.37 11.81
N THR A 26 -24.02 9.51 10.50
CA THR A 26 -22.98 8.86 9.66
C THR A 26 -21.59 9.25 10.13
N PRO A 27 -20.70 8.31 10.47
CA PRO A 27 -19.33 8.62 10.86
C PRO A 27 -18.56 9.23 9.68
N THR A 28 -17.73 10.25 9.95
CA THR A 28 -17.00 11.00 8.91
C THR A 28 -15.51 11.16 9.20
N ASN A 29 -15.02 10.55 10.27
CA ASN A 29 -13.63 10.70 10.71
C ASN A 29 -12.60 10.17 9.68
N ALA A 30 -12.86 9.04 9.02
CA ALA A 30 -11.97 8.51 7.98
C ALA A 30 -11.98 9.39 6.73
N ILE A 31 -13.16 9.86 6.29
CA ILE A 31 -13.30 10.75 5.13
C ILE A 31 -12.54 12.05 5.36
N ARG A 32 -12.83 12.73 6.49
CA ARG A 32 -12.17 13.99 6.85
C ARG A 32 -10.66 13.83 6.99
N GLY A 33 -10.23 12.77 7.69
CA GLY A 33 -8.82 12.50 7.89
C GLY A 33 -8.08 12.20 6.60
N LEU A 34 -8.67 11.45 5.66
CA LEU A 34 -8.06 11.20 4.35
C LEU A 34 -7.94 12.48 3.52
N LEU A 35 -8.98 13.32 3.49
CA LEU A 35 -8.92 14.62 2.80
C LEU A 35 -7.82 15.51 3.38
N ASP A 36 -7.68 15.53 4.71
CA ASP A 36 -6.61 16.28 5.39
C ASP A 36 -5.22 15.70 5.10
N PHE A 37 -5.11 14.38 4.98
CA PHE A 37 -3.85 13.73 4.57
C PHE A 37 -3.47 14.08 3.14
N ILE A 38 -4.42 14.06 2.21
CA ILE A 38 -4.20 14.46 0.81
C ILE A 38 -3.79 15.93 0.75
N ALA A 39 -4.46 16.82 1.49
CA ALA A 39 -4.09 18.23 1.57
C ALA A 39 -2.64 18.39 2.04
N ARG A 40 -2.26 17.71 3.12
CA ARG A 40 -0.90 17.78 3.68
C ARG A 40 0.16 17.20 2.72
N LEU A 41 -0.15 16.12 2.04
CA LEU A 41 0.74 15.51 1.05
C LEU A 41 0.93 16.43 -0.16
N ALA A 42 -0.15 17.05 -0.64
CA ALA A 42 -0.09 18.01 -1.74
C ALA A 42 0.75 19.24 -1.38
N GLU A 43 0.59 19.81 -0.19
CA GLU A 43 1.40 20.91 0.32
C GLU A 43 2.88 20.57 0.42
N ASN A 44 3.20 19.39 0.96
CA ASN A 44 4.58 18.99 1.25
C ASN A 44 5.35 18.54 0.00
N HIS A 45 4.69 17.83 -0.90
CA HIS A 45 5.35 17.16 -2.05
C HIS A 45 5.03 17.80 -3.40
N ARG A 46 3.98 18.64 -3.48
CA ARG A 46 3.55 19.36 -4.70
C ARG A 46 3.50 18.46 -5.95
N PRO A 47 2.74 17.36 -5.89
CA PRO A 47 2.63 16.45 -7.02
C PRO A 47 1.95 17.14 -8.21
N THR A 48 2.35 16.78 -9.42
CA THR A 48 1.66 17.17 -10.66
C THR A 48 0.60 16.15 -11.07
N HIS A 49 0.74 14.91 -10.57
CA HIS A 49 -0.14 13.78 -10.83
C HIS A 49 -0.43 13.07 -9.50
N LEU A 50 -1.67 12.65 -9.31
CA LEU A 50 -2.11 11.98 -8.08
C LEU A 50 -3.09 10.86 -8.43
N VAL A 51 -2.82 9.66 -7.93
CA VAL A 51 -3.70 8.50 -8.07
C VAL A 51 -4.01 7.93 -6.70
N ALA A 52 -5.28 7.76 -6.39
CA ALA A 52 -5.76 6.96 -5.28
C ALA A 52 -5.85 5.51 -5.75
N CYS A 53 -4.84 4.70 -5.42
CA CYS A 53 -4.82 3.28 -5.75
C CYS A 53 -5.78 2.54 -4.83
N TRP A 54 -6.57 1.61 -5.41
CA TRP A 54 -7.72 1.03 -4.75
C TRP A 54 -7.66 -0.49 -4.74
N ASP A 55 -8.10 -1.10 -3.64
CA ASP A 55 -8.29 -2.55 -3.55
C ASP A 55 -9.62 -2.93 -4.21
N ASP A 56 -9.57 -3.42 -5.45
CA ASP A 56 -10.75 -4.03 -6.06
C ASP A 56 -10.95 -5.46 -5.52
N ASN A 57 -9.86 -6.09 -5.09
CA ASN A 57 -9.89 -7.30 -4.27
C ASN A 57 -8.76 -7.26 -3.22
N TRP A 58 -9.10 -7.11 -1.95
CA TRP A 58 -8.15 -7.04 -0.83
C TRP A 58 -7.40 -8.38 -0.56
N ARG A 59 -7.93 -9.50 -1.12
CA ARG A 59 -7.39 -10.86 -0.99
C ARG A 59 -7.50 -11.60 -2.32
N PRO A 60 -6.61 -11.30 -3.28
CA PRO A 60 -6.66 -11.84 -4.64
C PRO A 60 -6.68 -13.36 -4.68
N SER A 61 -7.52 -13.93 -5.55
CA SER A 61 -7.72 -15.37 -5.65
C SER A 61 -6.42 -16.11 -6.00
N TRP A 62 -5.62 -15.57 -6.88
CA TRP A 62 -4.35 -16.15 -7.30
C TRP A 62 -3.30 -16.22 -6.17
N ARG A 63 -3.29 -15.26 -5.21
CA ARG A 63 -2.44 -15.32 -4.01
C ARG A 63 -2.91 -16.41 -3.07
N VAL A 64 -4.22 -16.53 -2.88
CA VAL A 64 -4.84 -17.55 -2.03
C VAL A 64 -4.63 -18.97 -2.57
N GLU A 65 -4.67 -19.16 -3.90
CA GLU A 65 -4.35 -20.44 -4.54
C GLU A 65 -2.91 -20.88 -4.28
N LEU A 66 -1.97 -19.91 -4.25
CA LEU A 66 -0.56 -20.19 -3.97
C LEU A 66 -0.29 -20.39 -2.48
N ILE A 67 -0.86 -19.54 -1.63
CA ILE A 67 -0.70 -19.58 -0.17
C ILE A 67 -2.07 -19.38 0.49
N PRO A 68 -2.80 -20.45 0.85
CA PRO A 68 -4.15 -20.34 1.45
C PRO A 68 -4.22 -19.54 2.75
N SER A 69 -3.11 -19.43 3.49
CA SER A 69 -3.03 -18.60 4.70
C SER A 69 -2.92 -17.10 4.44
N TYR A 70 -2.70 -16.67 3.16
CA TYR A 70 -2.58 -15.26 2.82
C TYR A 70 -3.82 -14.48 3.27
N LYS A 71 -3.63 -13.53 4.17
CA LYS A 71 -4.67 -12.69 4.80
C LYS A 71 -5.90 -13.44 5.35
N ALA A 72 -5.77 -14.76 5.62
CA ALA A 72 -6.91 -15.59 6.08
C ALA A 72 -7.49 -15.12 7.42
N GLN A 73 -6.67 -14.54 8.29
CA GLN A 73 -7.08 -14.00 9.59
C GLN A 73 -7.92 -12.72 9.49
N ARG A 74 -7.97 -12.08 8.29
CA ARG A 74 -8.79 -10.90 8.01
C ARG A 74 -10.17 -11.24 7.43
N VAL A 75 -10.48 -12.53 7.21
CA VAL A 75 -11.78 -12.96 6.69
C VAL A 75 -12.78 -13.00 7.84
N GLU A 76 -13.81 -12.16 7.77
CA GLU A 76 -14.93 -12.16 8.73
C GLU A 76 -15.88 -13.30 8.43
N PHE A 77 -16.33 -13.41 7.17
CA PHE A 77 -17.20 -14.50 6.71
C PHE A 77 -17.06 -14.72 5.20
N VAL A 78 -17.65 -15.84 4.75
CA VAL A 78 -17.73 -16.15 3.31
C VAL A 78 -19.19 -16.11 2.87
N THR A 79 -19.48 -15.35 1.81
CA THR A 79 -20.83 -15.22 1.28
C THR A 79 -21.33 -16.55 0.68
N PRO A 80 -22.64 -16.75 0.49
CA PRO A 80 -23.16 -17.93 -0.22
C PRO A 80 -22.64 -18.10 -1.64
N LYS A 81 -22.11 -17.05 -2.25
CA LYS A 81 -21.47 -17.07 -3.58
C LYS A 81 -19.98 -17.40 -3.52
N GLY A 82 -19.41 -17.59 -2.32
CA GLY A 82 -18.00 -17.91 -2.12
C GLY A 82 -17.08 -16.68 -2.01
N GLU A 83 -17.63 -15.46 -2.00
CA GLU A 83 -16.84 -14.23 -1.82
C GLU A 83 -16.40 -14.09 -0.36
N GLN A 84 -15.15 -13.75 -0.14
CA GLN A 84 -14.59 -13.55 1.20
C GLN A 84 -14.72 -12.09 1.59
N VAL A 85 -15.35 -11.83 2.73
CA VAL A 85 -15.56 -10.47 3.26
C VAL A 85 -14.48 -10.19 4.30
N GLU A 86 -13.84 -9.04 4.18
CA GLU A 86 -12.81 -8.58 5.12
C GLU A 86 -13.47 -8.11 6.42
N ASP A 87 -12.83 -8.40 7.56
CA ASP A 87 -13.19 -7.86 8.87
C ASP A 87 -12.80 -6.37 8.92
N VAL A 88 -13.71 -5.52 8.51
CA VAL A 88 -13.58 -4.07 8.53
C VAL A 88 -14.54 -3.50 9.57
N PRO A 89 -14.12 -2.56 10.44
CA PRO A 89 -15.07 -1.95 11.36
C PRO A 89 -16.29 -1.36 10.64
N ASP A 90 -17.52 -1.73 11.05
CA ASP A 90 -18.79 -1.28 10.44
C ASP A 90 -18.83 0.23 10.21
N ARG A 91 -18.27 0.99 11.17
CA ARG A 91 -18.20 2.46 11.10
C ARG A 91 -17.20 2.99 10.06
N LEU A 92 -16.26 2.18 9.61
CA LEU A 92 -15.37 2.48 8.50
C LEU A 92 -16.01 2.05 7.18
N GLU A 93 -16.59 0.86 7.15
CA GLU A 93 -17.21 0.30 5.94
C GLU A 93 -18.21 1.27 5.31
N VAL A 94 -19.07 1.90 6.12
CA VAL A 94 -20.04 2.89 5.62
C VAL A 94 -19.38 4.16 5.06
N GLN A 95 -18.12 4.47 5.41
CA GLN A 95 -17.39 5.64 4.91
C GLN A 95 -16.67 5.38 3.58
N VAL A 96 -16.30 4.13 3.28
CA VAL A 96 -15.48 3.79 2.09
C VAL A 96 -16.13 4.23 0.77
N PRO A 97 -17.44 4.01 0.52
CA PRO A 97 -18.10 4.52 -0.68
C PRO A 97 -18.09 6.05 -0.79
N TYR A 98 -18.23 6.75 0.35
CA TYR A 98 -18.18 8.22 0.37
C TYR A 98 -16.75 8.74 0.12
N ILE A 99 -15.73 8.05 0.62
CA ILE A 99 -14.33 8.38 0.32
C ILE A 99 -14.12 8.36 -1.20
N ARG A 100 -14.51 7.26 -1.85
CA ARG A 100 -14.40 7.14 -3.32
C ARG A 100 -15.17 8.24 -4.03
N ALA A 101 -16.41 8.48 -3.63
CA ALA A 101 -17.26 9.52 -4.21
C ALA A 101 -16.64 10.94 -4.08
N CYS A 102 -16.04 11.26 -2.94
CA CYS A 102 -15.36 12.54 -2.73
C CYS A 102 -14.15 12.70 -3.67
N LEU A 103 -13.30 11.66 -3.78
CA LEU A 103 -12.13 11.70 -4.66
C LEU A 103 -12.53 11.87 -6.12
N GLU A 104 -13.52 11.09 -6.58
CA GLU A 104 -14.05 11.15 -7.94
C GLU A 104 -14.70 12.50 -8.26
N ALA A 105 -15.46 13.08 -7.30
CA ALA A 105 -16.10 14.39 -7.49
C ALA A 105 -15.07 15.53 -7.60
N ILE A 106 -14.01 15.49 -6.80
CA ILE A 106 -12.88 16.42 -6.91
C ILE A 106 -12.17 16.26 -8.28
N GLY A 107 -12.09 15.04 -8.80
CA GLY A 107 -11.37 14.69 -10.02
C GLY A 107 -10.03 14.03 -9.80
N ILE A 108 -9.79 13.50 -8.59
CA ILE A 108 -8.64 12.64 -8.31
C ILE A 108 -8.92 11.26 -8.91
N ALA A 109 -7.98 10.74 -9.70
CA ALA A 109 -8.10 9.42 -10.29
C ALA A 109 -8.14 8.34 -9.19
N VAL A 110 -9.19 7.52 -9.19
CA VAL A 110 -9.31 6.33 -8.36
C VAL A 110 -9.12 5.12 -9.27
N VAL A 111 -8.05 4.37 -9.05
CA VAL A 111 -7.62 3.28 -9.93
C VAL A 111 -7.50 1.99 -9.14
N GLY A 112 -8.28 0.99 -9.52
CA GLY A 112 -8.21 -0.39 -9.09
C GLY A 112 -7.92 -1.32 -10.27
N ALA A 113 -7.80 -2.61 -9.99
CA ALA A 113 -7.66 -3.65 -11.02
C ALA A 113 -8.37 -4.93 -10.56
N PRO A 114 -9.12 -5.62 -11.45
CA PRO A 114 -9.82 -6.84 -11.10
C PRO A 114 -8.87 -7.90 -10.52
N ASP A 115 -9.27 -8.49 -9.38
CA ASP A 115 -8.50 -9.51 -8.64
C ASP A 115 -7.09 -9.07 -8.23
N HIS A 116 -6.90 -7.76 -7.95
CA HIS A 116 -5.64 -7.18 -7.49
C HIS A 116 -5.87 -6.22 -6.32
N GLU A 117 -4.83 -6.08 -5.51
CA GLU A 117 -4.76 -5.14 -4.40
C GLU A 117 -4.26 -3.76 -4.86
N ALA A 118 -4.46 -2.75 -4.03
CA ALA A 118 -3.88 -1.41 -4.25
C ALA A 118 -2.35 -1.48 -4.44
N ASP A 119 -1.67 -2.38 -3.74
CA ASP A 119 -0.23 -2.60 -3.85
C ASP A 119 0.20 -3.03 -5.27
N ASP A 120 -0.60 -3.90 -5.92
CA ASP A 120 -0.38 -4.34 -7.30
C ASP A 120 -0.61 -3.19 -8.29
N VAL A 121 -1.64 -2.38 -8.02
CA VAL A 121 -1.88 -1.16 -8.80
C VAL A 121 -0.70 -0.20 -8.67
N ILE A 122 -0.23 0.06 -7.46
CA ILE A 122 0.95 0.90 -7.18
C ILE A 122 2.19 0.34 -7.88
N GLY A 123 2.42 -0.97 -7.78
CA GLY A 123 3.53 -1.66 -8.44
C GLY A 123 3.50 -1.48 -9.95
N THR A 124 2.32 -1.68 -10.56
CA THR A 124 2.10 -1.53 -12.00
C THR A 124 2.30 -0.08 -12.44
N LEU A 125 1.69 0.89 -11.76
CA LEU A 125 1.82 2.30 -12.10
C LEU A 125 3.24 2.82 -11.91
N SER A 126 3.94 2.37 -10.85
CA SER A 126 5.35 2.69 -10.63
C SER A 126 6.22 2.09 -11.74
N HIS A 127 5.92 0.86 -12.18
CA HIS A 127 6.65 0.21 -13.27
C HIS A 127 6.46 0.91 -14.61
N GLN A 128 5.26 1.40 -14.91
CA GLN A 128 4.91 2.08 -16.16
C GLN A 128 5.28 3.58 -16.16
N ALA A 129 5.55 4.18 -15.00
CA ALA A 129 5.82 5.61 -14.89
C ALA A 129 7.07 6.03 -15.68
N THR A 130 6.96 7.15 -16.37
CA THR A 130 8.06 7.82 -17.10
C THR A 130 8.56 9.07 -16.37
N MET A 131 8.10 9.30 -15.15
CA MET A 131 8.43 10.43 -14.28
C MET A 131 8.74 9.93 -12.87
N PRO A 132 9.38 10.72 -12.00
CA PRO A 132 9.58 10.37 -10.60
C PRO A 132 8.26 10.05 -9.86
N VAL A 133 8.30 9.07 -8.95
CA VAL A 133 7.13 8.58 -8.23
C VAL A 133 7.35 8.64 -6.72
N ASP A 134 6.43 9.29 -6.01
CA ASP A 134 6.27 9.15 -4.57
C ASP A 134 5.16 8.13 -4.28
N VAL A 135 5.51 6.98 -3.69
CA VAL A 135 4.57 5.98 -3.21
C VAL A 135 4.25 6.28 -1.75
N VAL A 136 3.00 6.61 -1.44
CA VAL A 136 2.56 6.95 -0.08
C VAL A 136 1.85 5.75 0.54
N THR A 137 2.47 5.14 1.53
CA THR A 137 1.94 3.93 2.17
C THR A 137 2.33 3.82 3.64
N GLY A 138 1.59 3.00 4.39
CA GLY A 138 1.98 2.49 5.71
C GLY A 138 2.58 1.08 5.66
N ASP A 139 2.63 0.46 4.48
CA ASP A 139 3.14 -0.88 4.30
C ASP A 139 4.63 -0.89 3.90
N ARG A 140 5.40 -1.77 4.56
CA ARG A 140 6.83 -1.94 4.27
C ARG A 140 7.08 -2.75 3.01
N ASP A 141 6.13 -3.56 2.58
CA ASP A 141 6.33 -4.43 1.43
C ASP A 141 6.48 -3.62 0.14
N LEU A 142 5.94 -2.39 0.11
CA LEU A 142 6.15 -1.44 -0.99
C LEU A 142 7.56 -0.84 -1.06
N PHE A 143 8.43 -1.09 -0.07
CA PHE A 143 9.86 -0.73 -0.20
C PHE A 143 10.56 -1.45 -1.35
N GLN A 144 10.02 -2.58 -1.83
CA GLN A 144 10.49 -3.28 -3.01
C GLN A 144 10.41 -2.43 -4.31
N LEU A 145 9.66 -1.33 -4.30
CA LEU A 145 9.49 -0.43 -5.45
C LEU A 145 10.54 0.67 -5.52
N ILE A 146 11.30 0.90 -4.46
CA ILE A 146 12.31 1.97 -4.41
C ILE A 146 13.35 1.74 -5.50
N ASP A 147 13.57 2.79 -6.31
CA ASP A 147 14.52 2.79 -7.42
C ASP A 147 15.01 4.23 -7.66
N ASP A 148 16.19 4.55 -7.14
CA ASP A 148 16.76 5.91 -7.24
C ASP A 148 17.06 6.28 -8.70
N SER A 149 17.38 5.29 -9.55
CA SER A 149 17.66 5.53 -10.97
C SER A 149 16.44 6.02 -11.75
N ARG A 150 15.24 5.69 -11.28
CA ARG A 150 13.95 6.10 -11.82
C ARG A 150 13.26 7.18 -10.99
N GLY A 151 13.88 7.59 -9.87
CA GLY A 151 13.32 8.55 -8.94
C GLY A 151 12.06 8.02 -8.20
N ILE A 152 11.99 6.70 -7.96
CA ILE A 152 10.89 6.08 -7.20
C ILE A 152 11.31 5.98 -5.74
N ARG A 153 10.52 6.58 -4.86
CA ARG A 153 10.75 6.55 -3.41
C ARG A 153 9.45 6.31 -2.65
N VAL A 154 9.56 5.87 -1.41
CA VAL A 154 8.42 5.59 -0.53
C VAL A 154 8.30 6.66 0.55
N VAL A 155 7.14 7.29 0.62
CA VAL A 155 6.71 8.19 1.71
C VAL A 155 5.99 7.32 2.74
N TYR A 156 6.74 6.90 3.77
CA TYR A 156 6.28 5.91 4.75
C TYR A 156 5.55 6.56 5.92
N THR A 157 4.28 6.30 6.03
CA THR A 157 3.39 6.97 6.98
C THR A 157 3.25 6.26 8.33
N ALA A 158 3.64 4.98 8.46
CA ALA A 158 3.35 4.18 9.64
C ALA A 158 4.04 4.69 10.92
N ALA A 159 5.29 5.16 10.82
CA ALA A 159 6.09 5.49 12.00
C ALA A 159 5.67 6.79 12.69
N ARG A 160 5.49 7.88 11.91
CA ARG A 160 5.27 9.24 12.45
C ARG A 160 4.02 9.93 11.89
N GLY A 161 3.20 9.18 11.15
CA GLY A 161 1.99 9.69 10.50
C GLY A 161 2.29 10.53 9.26
N VAL A 162 1.21 10.90 8.53
CA VAL A 162 1.30 11.53 7.20
C VAL A 162 2.02 12.88 7.24
N GLY A 163 1.80 13.68 8.28
CA GLY A 163 2.39 15.03 8.38
C GLY A 163 3.92 15.03 8.60
N ARG A 164 4.50 13.90 9.02
CA ARG A 164 5.93 13.72 9.30
C ARG A 164 6.42 12.38 8.76
N ALA A 165 5.88 11.95 7.64
CA ALA A 165 6.25 10.69 7.02
C ALA A 165 7.75 10.63 6.72
N ASP A 166 8.35 9.45 6.94
CA ASP A 166 9.73 9.21 6.56
C ASP A 166 9.80 8.95 5.06
N VAL A 167 10.73 9.58 4.37
CA VAL A 167 10.97 9.32 2.96
C VAL A 167 12.12 8.32 2.83
N TYR A 168 11.85 7.20 2.19
CA TYR A 168 12.84 6.16 1.91
C TYR A 168 13.23 6.19 0.44
N ASP A 169 14.52 6.43 0.20
CA ASP A 169 15.28 6.14 -1.00
C ASP A 169 16.13 4.87 -0.76
N GLU A 170 16.91 4.42 -1.74
CA GLU A 170 17.78 3.24 -1.61
C GLU A 170 18.77 3.39 -0.44
N LYS A 171 19.31 4.58 -0.24
CA LYS A 171 20.26 4.87 0.83
C LYS A 171 19.61 4.77 2.21
N ALA A 172 18.44 5.36 2.39
CA ALA A 172 17.70 5.32 3.65
C ALA A 172 17.22 3.90 3.99
N LEU A 173 16.76 3.16 2.98
CA LEU A 173 16.36 1.77 3.13
C LEU A 173 17.55 0.89 3.56
N LEU A 174 18.67 0.98 2.85
CA LEU A 174 19.89 0.23 3.17
C LEU A 174 20.41 0.56 4.57
N ALA A 175 20.39 1.83 4.96
CA ALA A 175 20.82 2.24 6.31
C ALA A 175 19.91 1.69 7.42
N LYS A 176 18.62 1.48 7.14
CA LYS A 176 17.63 1.03 8.14
C LYS A 176 17.54 -0.47 8.24
N TYR A 177 17.53 -1.17 7.11
CA TYR A 177 17.23 -2.61 7.04
C TYR A 177 18.44 -3.44 6.63
N GLU A 178 19.54 -2.83 6.22
CA GLU A 178 20.75 -3.49 5.71
C GLU A 178 20.46 -4.34 4.44
N VAL A 179 19.41 -3.97 3.68
CA VAL A 179 18.94 -4.68 2.49
C VAL A 179 18.82 -3.70 1.32
N PRO A 180 19.38 -4.01 0.14
CA PRO A 180 19.13 -3.22 -1.06
C PRO A 180 17.66 -3.30 -1.49
N ALA A 181 17.11 -2.22 -2.04
CA ALA A 181 15.70 -2.16 -2.44
C ALA A 181 15.33 -3.26 -3.42
N GLN A 182 16.20 -3.56 -4.40
CA GLN A 182 16.03 -4.61 -5.41
C GLN A 182 15.94 -6.01 -4.82
N ARG A 183 16.29 -6.18 -3.54
CA ARG A 183 16.27 -7.47 -2.81
C ARG A 183 15.26 -7.48 -1.68
N TYR A 184 14.44 -6.41 -1.58
CA TYR A 184 13.51 -6.29 -0.47
C TYR A 184 12.41 -7.38 -0.51
N ALA A 185 11.93 -7.75 -1.70
CA ALA A 185 10.97 -8.85 -1.85
C ALA A 185 11.55 -10.21 -1.42
N ASP A 186 12.82 -10.50 -1.75
CA ASP A 186 13.52 -11.72 -1.30
C ASP A 186 13.68 -11.73 0.23
N PHE A 187 14.06 -10.59 0.80
CA PHE A 187 14.14 -10.39 2.24
C PHE A 187 12.79 -10.60 2.93
N ALA A 188 11.71 -9.99 2.42
CA ALA A 188 10.36 -10.14 2.96
C ALA A 188 9.88 -11.60 2.87
N THR A 189 10.16 -12.29 1.75
CA THR A 189 9.88 -13.72 1.56
C THR A 189 10.54 -14.57 2.64
N LEU A 190 11.82 -14.33 2.92
CA LEU A 190 12.56 -15.09 3.93
C LEU A 190 12.06 -14.81 5.35
N ARG A 191 11.81 -13.53 5.67
CA ARG A 191 11.33 -13.08 6.97
C ARG A 191 9.91 -13.54 7.25
N GLY A 192 9.06 -13.53 6.22
CA GLY A 192 7.62 -13.66 6.33
C GLY A 192 6.94 -12.38 6.82
N ASP A 193 5.61 -12.40 6.81
CA ASP A 193 4.77 -11.36 7.40
C ASP A 193 3.52 -11.99 8.06
N ALA A 194 3.46 -11.94 9.38
CA ALA A 194 2.36 -12.51 10.13
C ALA A 194 1.06 -11.75 9.90
N SER A 195 1.12 -10.44 9.60
CA SER A 195 -0.05 -9.61 9.30
C SER A 195 -0.70 -10.01 7.97
N ASP A 196 0.06 -10.59 7.07
CA ASP A 196 -0.41 -11.10 5.77
C ASP A 196 -0.52 -12.62 5.72
N GLY A 197 -0.35 -13.29 6.88
CA GLY A 197 -0.45 -14.74 6.94
C GLY A 197 0.70 -15.48 6.22
N LEU A 198 1.81 -14.79 5.97
CA LEU A 198 3.00 -15.34 5.32
C LEU A 198 3.97 -15.87 6.38
N PRO A 199 4.19 -17.19 6.45
CA PRO A 199 4.96 -17.80 7.56
C PRO A 199 6.46 -17.48 7.50
N GLY A 200 7.00 -17.13 6.35
CA GLY A 200 8.44 -17.02 6.15
C GLY A 200 9.17 -18.37 6.32
N VAL A 201 10.49 -18.30 6.33
CA VAL A 201 11.33 -19.45 6.66
C VAL A 201 11.41 -19.62 8.18
N LYS A 202 10.92 -20.74 8.69
CA LYS A 202 10.85 -20.98 10.15
C LYS A 202 12.20 -20.76 10.84
N GLY A 203 12.23 -19.80 11.76
CA GLY A 203 13.43 -19.45 12.53
C GLY A 203 14.46 -18.59 11.76
N VAL A 204 14.05 -17.99 10.62
CA VAL A 204 14.76 -16.94 9.92
C VAL A 204 13.99 -15.64 10.19
N GLY A 205 14.50 -14.80 11.08
CA GLY A 205 13.95 -13.46 11.34
C GLY A 205 14.69 -12.40 10.55
N GLU A 206 14.30 -11.14 10.75
CA GLU A 206 14.77 -9.97 10.02
C GLU A 206 16.30 -9.91 9.86
N LYS A 207 17.06 -10.03 10.95
CA LYS A 207 18.54 -10.00 10.90
C LYS A 207 19.15 -11.12 10.07
N THR A 208 18.60 -12.34 10.17
CA THR A 208 19.10 -13.48 9.44
C THR A 208 18.76 -13.36 7.94
N ALA A 209 17.53 -12.90 7.63
CA ALA A 209 17.11 -12.65 6.25
C ALA A 209 17.98 -11.58 5.59
N ALA A 210 18.23 -10.44 6.26
CA ALA A 210 19.10 -9.39 5.77
C ALA A 210 20.54 -9.89 5.52
N ALA A 211 21.11 -10.65 6.47
CA ALA A 211 22.44 -11.24 6.32
C ALA A 211 22.53 -12.21 5.13
N LEU A 212 21.49 -13.02 4.89
CA LEU A 212 21.44 -13.95 3.74
C LEU A 212 21.40 -13.19 2.42
N VAL A 213 20.55 -12.20 2.30
CA VAL A 213 20.42 -11.37 1.09
C VAL A 213 21.71 -10.60 0.83
N THR A 214 22.33 -10.05 1.86
CA THR A 214 23.62 -9.32 1.73
C THR A 214 24.76 -10.26 1.31
N ALA A 215 24.80 -11.48 1.85
CA ALA A 215 25.90 -12.42 1.60
C ALA A 215 25.77 -13.15 0.26
N TYR A 216 24.55 -13.47 -0.18
CA TYR A 216 24.31 -14.36 -1.34
C TYR A 216 23.53 -13.69 -2.47
N GLY A 217 22.86 -12.56 -2.23
CA GLY A 217 22.10 -11.82 -3.24
C GLY A 217 20.62 -12.18 -3.25
N ASP A 218 20.14 -12.81 -4.32
CA ASP A 218 18.73 -13.18 -4.46
C ASP A 218 18.36 -14.52 -3.84
N LEU A 219 17.08 -14.82 -3.82
CA LEU A 219 16.56 -16.04 -3.22
C LEU A 219 17.09 -17.31 -3.90
N ASP A 220 17.27 -17.29 -5.23
CA ASP A 220 17.79 -18.45 -5.97
C ASP A 220 19.25 -18.73 -5.58
N ALA A 221 20.08 -17.69 -5.46
CA ALA A 221 21.46 -17.83 -4.99
C ALA A 221 21.52 -18.29 -3.53
N ILE A 222 20.61 -17.83 -2.65
CA ILE A 222 20.50 -18.27 -1.26
C ILE A 222 20.13 -19.78 -1.22
N ARG A 223 19.19 -20.23 -2.03
CA ARG A 223 18.78 -21.64 -2.13
C ARG A 223 19.91 -22.51 -2.65
N ALA A 224 20.59 -22.06 -3.70
CA ALA A 224 21.75 -22.75 -4.25
C ALA A 224 22.88 -22.89 -3.21
N ALA A 225 23.18 -21.80 -2.48
CA ALA A 225 24.17 -21.81 -1.41
C ALA A 225 23.78 -22.74 -0.24
N ALA A 226 22.49 -22.85 0.06
CA ALA A 226 22.02 -23.78 1.09
C ALA A 226 22.18 -25.26 0.68
N ALA A 227 22.03 -25.55 -0.61
CA ALA A 227 22.20 -26.90 -1.17
C ALA A 227 23.68 -27.32 -1.32
N ASP A 228 24.58 -26.34 -1.47
CA ASP A 228 26.02 -26.60 -1.64
C ASP A 228 26.68 -26.82 -0.26
N PRO A 229 27.25 -28.04 0.02
CA PRO A 229 27.93 -28.32 1.26
C PRO A 229 29.20 -27.48 1.47
N THR A 230 29.80 -26.93 0.44
CA THR A 230 31.07 -26.19 0.49
C THR A 230 30.91 -24.72 0.86
N THR A 231 29.68 -24.15 0.76
CA THR A 231 29.45 -22.75 1.10
C THR A 231 29.60 -22.49 2.62
N PRO A 232 30.05 -21.28 3.01
CA PRO A 232 30.24 -20.94 4.43
C PRO A 232 28.94 -20.69 5.21
N MET A 233 27.77 -20.95 4.60
CA MET A 233 26.49 -20.82 5.29
C MET A 233 26.40 -21.77 6.48
N ALA A 234 25.99 -21.25 7.64
CA ALA A 234 25.86 -22.03 8.86
C ALA A 234 24.94 -23.26 8.67
N PRO A 235 25.32 -24.46 9.14
CA PRO A 235 24.55 -25.70 8.89
C PRO A 235 23.09 -25.60 9.35
N GLY A 236 22.82 -24.93 10.46
CA GLY A 236 21.47 -24.70 10.95
C GLY A 236 20.62 -23.81 10.02
N VAL A 237 21.23 -22.86 9.32
CA VAL A 237 20.56 -22.01 8.33
C VAL A 237 20.31 -22.79 7.04
N LYS A 238 21.30 -23.54 6.54
CA LYS A 238 21.13 -24.46 5.40
C LYS A 238 19.91 -25.36 5.59
N LYS A 239 19.84 -26.02 6.76
CA LYS A 239 18.71 -26.92 7.07
C LYS A 239 17.36 -26.20 7.03
N LYS A 240 17.28 -24.94 7.52
CA LYS A 240 16.04 -24.16 7.52
C LYS A 240 15.59 -23.77 6.10
N ILE A 241 16.54 -23.29 5.28
CA ILE A 241 16.26 -22.93 3.88
C ILE A 241 15.80 -24.16 3.09
N LEU A 242 16.51 -25.28 3.20
CA LEU A 242 16.15 -26.52 2.51
C LEU A 242 14.80 -27.08 2.95
N ALA A 243 14.48 -26.96 4.26
CA ALA A 243 13.19 -27.42 4.79
C ALA A 243 12.00 -26.53 4.38
N ALA A 244 12.25 -25.32 3.90
CA ALA A 244 11.23 -24.37 3.44
C ALA A 244 11.02 -24.40 1.91
N GLY A 245 11.52 -25.43 1.22
CA GLY A 245 11.48 -25.50 -0.25
C GLY A 245 10.11 -25.22 -0.84
N ASP A 246 9.08 -25.93 -0.41
CA ASP A 246 7.70 -25.77 -0.90
C ASP A 246 7.17 -24.34 -0.74
N TYR A 247 7.43 -23.70 0.41
CA TYR A 247 7.08 -22.32 0.65
C TYR A 247 7.85 -21.38 -0.29
N LEU A 248 9.16 -21.57 -0.41
CA LEU A 248 10.03 -20.73 -1.23
C LEU A 248 9.79 -20.90 -2.74
N ASP A 249 9.09 -21.94 -3.17
CA ASP A 249 8.68 -22.11 -4.57
C ASP A 249 7.53 -21.17 -4.97
N VAL A 250 6.68 -20.79 -4.04
CA VAL A 250 5.46 -20.02 -4.31
C VAL A 250 5.48 -18.61 -3.69
N ALA A 251 6.08 -18.44 -2.51
CA ALA A 251 6.04 -17.21 -1.74
C ALA A 251 6.60 -15.99 -2.48
N PRO A 252 7.67 -16.05 -3.30
CA PRO A 252 8.15 -14.90 -4.05
C PRO A 252 7.08 -14.28 -4.96
N LYS A 253 6.19 -15.10 -5.52
CA LYS A 253 5.09 -14.62 -6.37
C LYS A 253 4.01 -13.92 -5.57
N VAL A 254 3.80 -14.33 -4.31
CA VAL A 254 2.79 -13.74 -3.43
C VAL A 254 3.29 -12.41 -2.82
N VAL A 255 4.58 -12.35 -2.47
CA VAL A 255 5.22 -11.17 -1.86
C VAL A 255 5.51 -10.07 -2.89
N ALA A 256 5.87 -10.44 -4.11
CA ALA A 256 6.12 -9.46 -5.16
C ALA A 256 4.80 -8.79 -5.58
N VAL A 257 4.81 -7.46 -5.65
CA VAL A 257 3.68 -6.72 -6.24
C VAL A 257 3.66 -6.90 -7.76
N ALA A 258 2.45 -6.98 -8.34
CA ALA A 258 2.30 -7.09 -9.79
C ALA A 258 2.82 -5.82 -10.49
N LYS A 259 3.31 -5.98 -11.72
CA LYS A 259 3.82 -4.89 -12.58
C LYS A 259 3.01 -4.72 -13.85
N ASP A 260 1.98 -5.52 -14.03
CA ASP A 260 1.17 -5.67 -15.23
C ASP A 260 -0.33 -5.86 -14.94
N ALA A 261 -0.78 -5.42 -13.75
CA ALA A 261 -2.20 -5.45 -13.38
C ALA A 261 -3.04 -4.65 -14.41
N PRO A 262 -4.24 -5.11 -14.77
CA PRO A 262 -5.07 -4.50 -15.80
C PRO A 262 -5.78 -3.23 -15.28
N VAL A 263 -5.02 -2.16 -15.06
CA VAL A 263 -5.49 -0.89 -14.46
C VAL A 263 -6.40 -0.04 -15.36
N GLY A 264 -6.58 -0.40 -16.62
CA GLY A 264 -7.43 0.37 -17.56
C GLY A 264 -6.86 1.73 -17.94
N SER A 265 -7.72 2.60 -18.49
CA SER A 265 -7.38 3.98 -18.82
C SER A 265 -7.74 4.92 -17.68
N TYR A 266 -6.86 5.83 -17.34
CA TYR A 266 -7.07 6.86 -16.32
C TYR A 266 -6.26 8.12 -16.65
N ASP A 267 -6.68 9.26 -16.12
CA ASP A 267 -5.90 10.50 -16.13
C ASP A 267 -5.43 10.79 -14.71
N ALA A 268 -4.12 10.69 -14.49
CA ALA A 268 -3.48 10.95 -13.20
C ALA A 268 -3.21 12.44 -12.95
N THR A 269 -3.40 13.29 -13.94
CA THR A 269 -3.13 14.74 -13.81
C THR A 269 -4.00 15.34 -12.72
N LEU A 270 -3.40 16.12 -11.83
CA LEU A 270 -4.19 16.85 -10.85
C LEU A 270 -5.20 17.76 -11.53
N PRO A 271 -6.48 17.76 -11.09
CA PRO A 271 -7.51 18.58 -11.68
C PRO A 271 -7.20 20.07 -11.52
N ARG A 272 -7.57 20.88 -12.51
CA ARG A 272 -7.49 22.36 -12.44
C ARG A 272 -8.77 23.02 -11.98
N GLU A 273 -9.84 22.26 -11.94
CA GLU A 273 -11.17 22.60 -11.48
C GLU A 273 -11.83 21.34 -10.89
N ILE A 274 -12.85 21.53 -10.08
CA ILE A 274 -13.61 20.39 -9.54
C ILE A 274 -14.32 19.71 -10.68
N LYS A 275 -14.17 18.40 -10.82
CA LYS A 275 -14.72 17.61 -11.91
C LYS A 275 -16.24 17.56 -11.89
N ASP A 276 -16.83 17.41 -10.71
CA ASP A 276 -18.28 17.39 -10.49
C ASP A 276 -18.62 18.31 -9.30
N PRO A 277 -18.81 19.63 -9.55
CA PRO A 277 -19.04 20.61 -8.48
C PRO A 277 -20.33 20.38 -7.70
N GLU A 278 -21.41 19.94 -8.36
CA GLU A 278 -22.70 19.69 -7.73
C GLU A 278 -22.57 18.53 -6.74
N ARG A 279 -22.07 17.39 -7.22
CA ARG A 279 -21.84 16.20 -6.36
C ARG A 279 -20.87 16.51 -5.21
N TRP A 280 -19.83 17.31 -5.45
CA TRP A 280 -18.90 17.71 -4.41
C TRP A 280 -19.59 18.54 -3.31
N LEU A 281 -20.40 19.52 -3.68
CA LEU A 281 -21.14 20.34 -2.73
C LEU A 281 -22.13 19.51 -1.92
N ASP A 282 -22.89 18.62 -2.59
CA ASP A 282 -23.82 17.69 -1.92
C ASP A 282 -23.09 16.80 -0.89
N LEU A 283 -21.93 16.25 -1.25
CA LEU A 283 -21.11 15.43 -0.33
C LEU A 283 -20.57 16.27 0.84
N VAL A 284 -20.11 17.49 0.59
CA VAL A 284 -19.61 18.38 1.64
C VAL A 284 -20.72 18.74 2.65
N GLU A 285 -21.94 18.99 2.17
CA GLU A 285 -23.10 19.29 3.00
C GLU A 285 -23.58 18.04 3.74
N LEU A 286 -23.84 16.94 3.03
CA LEU A 286 -24.31 15.67 3.58
C LEU A 286 -23.41 15.14 4.71
N LEU A 287 -22.10 15.20 4.49
CA LEU A 287 -21.09 14.62 5.39
C LEU A 287 -20.48 15.67 6.34
N GLU A 288 -20.97 16.90 6.28
CA GLU A 288 -20.48 18.04 7.09
C GLU A 288 -18.94 18.19 7.03
N LEU A 289 -18.32 18.02 5.85
CA LEU A 289 -16.86 17.95 5.71
C LEU A 289 -16.15 19.28 6.09
N GLY A 290 -16.80 20.40 5.99
CA GLY A 290 -16.37 21.71 6.50
C GLY A 290 -14.90 22.04 6.21
N GLY A 291 -14.10 22.18 7.27
CA GLY A 291 -12.70 22.57 7.16
C GLY A 291 -11.81 21.59 6.40
N SER A 292 -12.13 20.28 6.39
CA SER A 292 -11.34 19.30 5.63
C SER A 292 -11.55 19.48 4.11
N ALA A 293 -12.79 19.76 3.69
CA ALA A 293 -13.09 20.12 2.31
C ALA A 293 -12.34 21.38 1.88
N GLN A 294 -12.35 22.43 2.72
CA GLN A 294 -11.63 23.68 2.42
C GLN A 294 -10.12 23.45 2.28
N ARG A 295 -9.52 22.67 3.19
CA ARG A 295 -8.07 22.41 3.18
C ARG A 295 -7.63 21.63 1.92
N VAL A 296 -8.36 20.58 1.54
CA VAL A 296 -7.99 19.80 0.34
C VAL A 296 -8.16 20.63 -0.92
N MET A 297 -9.22 21.43 -1.02
CA MET A 297 -9.44 22.33 -2.16
C MET A 297 -8.33 23.39 -2.27
N ALA A 298 -7.93 24.00 -1.15
CA ALA A 298 -6.85 24.98 -1.13
C ALA A 298 -5.50 24.35 -1.51
N ALA A 299 -5.19 23.14 -0.97
CA ALA A 299 -3.94 22.45 -1.23
C ALA A 299 -3.80 21.97 -2.69
N LEU A 300 -4.93 21.72 -3.36
CA LEU A 300 -4.98 21.32 -4.78
C LEU A 300 -5.19 22.52 -5.73
N ASP A 301 -5.21 23.77 -5.22
CA ASP A 301 -5.47 24.99 -6.01
C ASP A 301 -6.83 24.97 -6.77
N LEU A 302 -7.85 24.36 -6.13
CA LEU A 302 -9.20 24.18 -6.68
C LEU A 302 -10.23 25.17 -6.05
N GLY A 303 -9.77 26.08 -5.22
CA GLY A 303 -10.63 27.12 -4.62
C GLY A 303 -11.04 28.18 -5.64
N PRO A 304 -12.06 29.01 -5.30
CA PRO A 304 -12.41 30.15 -6.14
C PRO A 304 -11.18 31.06 -6.27
N LYS A 305 -10.73 31.25 -7.52
CA LYS A 305 -9.66 32.21 -7.80
C LYS A 305 -10.19 33.61 -7.52
N ALA A 306 -9.55 34.31 -6.57
CA ALA A 306 -9.90 35.65 -6.18
C ALA A 306 -9.80 36.65 -7.35
#